data_e0e1ee0642a8a842f5fa3dce28478a0b
#
_entry.id   e0e1ee0642a8a842f5fa3dce28478a0b
#
_cell.length_a   1.000
_cell.length_b   1.000
_cell.length_c   1.000
_cell.angle_alpha   90.00
_cell.angle_beta   90.00
_cell.angle_gamma   90.00
#
_symmetry.space_group_name_H-M   'P 1'
#
loop_
_entity.id
_entity.type
_entity.pdbx_description
1 polymer ?
#
loop_
_entity_poly.entity_id
_entity_poly.type
_entity_poly.pdbx_seq_one_letter_code
_entity_poly.pdbx_strand_id
1 'polypeptide(L)'
;MAQLIDAIQALQRENKETLWGSMVKQTMIRKNPAFNESYYGFSTFSKLLEEAAKQKIVTLERDEKSGTYVITALTEEGGRAA
;
A
#
# COMPACT_ATOMS: atom_id res chain seq x y z
N MET A 1 -2.37 -6.46 7.61
CA MET A 1 -2.01 -5.26 6.79
C MET A 1 -1.08 -4.27 7.49
N ALA A 2 -0.56 -4.62 8.67
CA ALA A 2 0.30 -3.70 9.41
C ALA A 2 1.55 -3.27 8.63
N GLN A 3 2.14 -4.18 7.88
CA GLN A 3 3.32 -3.84 7.07
C GLN A 3 3.00 -2.85 5.96
N LEU A 4 1.83 -2.98 5.35
CA LEU A 4 1.39 -2.05 4.32
C LEU A 4 1.19 -0.65 4.90
N ILE A 5 0.50 -0.57 6.03
CA ILE A 5 0.26 0.71 6.70
C ILE A 5 1.59 1.36 7.08
N ASP A 6 2.51 0.59 7.62
CA ASP A 6 3.81 1.09 8.03
C ASP A 6 4.60 1.66 6.84
N ALA A 7 4.57 0.96 5.72
CA ALA A 7 5.27 1.43 4.51
C ALA A 7 4.66 2.73 3.99
N ILE A 8 3.33 2.82 3.97
CA ILE A 8 2.66 4.02 3.51
C ILE A 8 2.98 5.19 4.42
N GLN A 9 2.95 4.99 5.74
CA GLN A 9 3.28 6.04 6.69
C GLN A 9 4.73 6.51 6.53
N ALA A 10 5.64 5.58 6.28
CA ALA A 10 7.04 5.93 6.05
C ALA A 10 7.19 6.83 4.82
N LEU A 11 6.48 6.49 3.74
CA LEU A 11 6.53 7.30 2.52
C LEU A 11 5.89 8.67 2.73
N GLN A 12 4.83 8.74 3.50
CA GLN A 12 4.20 10.03 3.84
C GLN A 12 5.16 10.91 4.63
N ARG A 13 5.94 10.33 5.53
CA ARG A 13 6.94 11.08 6.29
C ARG A 13 8.06 11.62 5.40
N GLU A 14 8.31 10.96 4.28
CA GLU A 14 9.30 11.43 3.30
C GLU A 14 8.73 12.49 2.36
N ASN A 15 7.50 12.91 2.57
CA ASN A 15 6.82 13.93 1.75
C ASN A 15 6.69 13.55 0.28
N LYS A 16 6.45 12.27 0.02
CA LYS A 16 6.18 11.84 -1.34
C LYS A 16 4.81 12.34 -1.78
N GLU A 17 4.75 13.04 -2.90
CA GLU A 17 3.50 13.59 -3.42
C GLU A 17 2.58 12.50 -3.95
N THR A 18 3.15 11.50 -4.59
CA THR A 18 2.38 10.42 -5.17
C THR A 18 2.91 9.09 -4.66
N LEU A 19 2.02 8.29 -4.09
CA LEU A 19 2.39 6.99 -3.55
C LEU A 19 1.96 5.92 -4.54
N TRP A 20 2.87 5.59 -5.44
CA TRP A 20 2.64 4.53 -6.41
C TRP A 20 2.65 3.17 -5.71
N GLY A 21 1.80 2.26 -6.16
CA GLY A 21 1.77 0.92 -5.59
C GLY A 21 3.14 0.25 -5.60
N SER A 22 3.89 0.42 -6.69
CA SER A 22 5.23 -0.15 -6.78
C SER A 22 6.18 0.44 -5.76
N MET A 23 6.06 1.72 -5.45
CA MET A 23 6.87 2.35 -4.41
C MET A 23 6.57 1.76 -3.04
N VAL A 24 5.29 1.54 -2.76
CA VAL A 24 4.88 0.95 -1.50
C VAL A 24 5.43 -0.48 -1.39
N LYS A 25 5.33 -1.26 -2.46
CA LYS A 25 5.87 -2.62 -2.45
C LYS A 25 7.37 -2.61 -2.20
N GLN A 26 8.12 -1.74 -2.87
CA GLN A 26 9.55 -1.65 -2.67
C GLN A 26 9.91 -1.28 -1.24
N THR A 27 9.14 -0.37 -0.65
CA THR A 27 9.35 0.03 0.73
C THR A 27 9.08 -1.14 1.68
N MET A 28 8.03 -1.91 1.42
CA MET A 28 7.73 -3.09 2.23
C MET A 28 8.85 -4.12 2.16
N ILE A 29 9.38 -4.34 0.95
CA ILE A 29 10.48 -5.28 0.76
C ILE A 29 11.76 -4.79 1.44
N ARG A 30 12.00 -3.48 1.37
CA ARG A 30 13.18 -2.89 2.03
C ARG A 30 13.13 -3.09 3.53
N LYS A 31 11.95 -2.92 4.13
CA LYS A 31 11.77 -3.09 5.57
C LYS A 31 11.72 -4.56 5.97
N ASN A 32 11.22 -5.40 5.08
CA ASN A 32 11.10 -6.84 5.32
C ASN A 32 11.43 -7.59 4.03
N PRO A 33 12.69 -7.95 3.80
CA PRO A 33 13.08 -8.62 2.56
C PRO A 33 12.36 -9.94 2.29
N ALA A 34 11.79 -10.54 3.32
CA ALA A 34 11.02 -11.78 3.17
C ALA A 34 9.57 -11.53 2.74
N PHE A 35 9.17 -10.27 2.58
CA PHE A 35 7.80 -9.95 2.20
C PHE A 35 7.43 -10.55 0.86
N ASN A 36 6.23 -11.11 0.81
CA ASN A 36 5.68 -11.68 -0.41
C ASN A 36 4.16 -11.56 -0.29
N GLU A 37 3.51 -11.05 -1.33
CA GLU A 37 2.05 -10.88 -1.30
C GLU A 37 1.31 -12.19 -1.13
N SER A 38 1.88 -13.30 -1.59
CA SER A 38 1.25 -14.61 -1.40
C SER A 38 1.21 -15.02 0.07
N TYR A 39 2.06 -14.42 0.88
CA TYR A 39 2.04 -14.63 2.33
C TYR A 39 0.69 -14.24 2.93
N TYR A 40 0.03 -13.28 2.31
CA TYR A 40 -1.29 -12.82 2.74
C TYR A 40 -2.41 -13.44 1.91
N GLY A 41 -2.08 -14.40 1.03
CA GLY A 41 -3.07 -15.08 0.22
C GLY A 41 -3.42 -14.37 -1.09
N PHE A 42 -2.59 -13.45 -1.54
CA PHE A 42 -2.84 -12.72 -2.77
C PHE A 42 -1.86 -13.13 -3.86
N SER A 43 -2.37 -13.24 -5.10
CA SER A 43 -1.53 -13.62 -6.22
C SER A 43 -0.70 -12.46 -6.77
N THR A 44 -1.13 -11.22 -6.54
CA THR A 44 -0.42 -10.03 -6.98
C THR A 44 -0.50 -8.95 -5.91
N PHE A 45 0.43 -8.00 -5.97
CA PHE A 45 0.40 -6.88 -5.06
C PHE A 45 -0.82 -5.98 -5.29
N SER A 46 -1.26 -5.87 -6.55
CA SER A 46 -2.46 -5.10 -6.87
C SER A 46 -3.68 -5.65 -6.13
N LYS A 47 -3.81 -6.97 -6.04
CA LYS A 47 -4.93 -7.57 -5.31
C LYS A 47 -4.83 -7.30 -3.82
N LEU A 48 -3.63 -7.25 -3.29
CA LEU A 48 -3.42 -6.89 -1.89
C LEU A 48 -3.90 -5.46 -1.64
N LEU A 49 -3.55 -4.54 -2.55
CA LEU A 49 -4.00 -3.15 -2.44
C LEU A 49 -5.52 -3.03 -2.56
N GLU A 50 -6.11 -3.79 -3.48
CA GLU A 50 -7.58 -3.79 -3.64
C GLU A 50 -8.27 -4.26 -2.36
N GLU A 51 -7.72 -5.29 -1.74
CA GLU A 51 -8.28 -5.77 -0.47
C GLU A 51 -8.14 -4.72 0.62
N ALA A 52 -7.01 -4.04 0.69
CA ALA A 52 -6.81 -2.98 1.66
C ALA A 52 -7.83 -1.85 1.47
N ALA A 53 -8.13 -1.51 0.21
CA ALA A 53 -9.14 -0.50 -0.08
C ALA A 53 -10.53 -0.99 0.29
N LYS A 54 -10.80 -2.26 0.04
CA LYS A 54 -12.09 -2.87 0.40
C LYS A 54 -12.31 -2.85 1.90
N GLN A 55 -11.25 -3.04 2.67
CA GLN A 55 -11.31 -3.00 4.14
C GLN A 55 -11.26 -1.57 4.68
N LYS A 56 -11.23 -0.58 3.79
CA LYS A 56 -11.16 0.84 4.15
C LYS A 56 -9.88 1.20 4.90
N ILE A 57 -8.81 0.48 4.62
CA ILE A 57 -7.50 0.79 5.20
C ILE A 57 -6.83 1.91 4.41
N VAL A 58 -6.99 1.89 3.08
CA VAL A 58 -6.40 2.89 2.19
C VAL A 58 -7.44 3.34 1.17
N THR A 59 -7.19 4.50 0.58
CA THR A 59 -7.94 4.98 -0.58
C THR A 59 -7.06 4.81 -1.80
N LEU A 60 -7.58 4.13 -2.82
CA LEU A 60 -6.84 3.88 -4.05
C LEU A 60 -7.46 4.63 -5.21
N GLU A 61 -6.61 5.07 -6.13
CA GLU A 61 -7.02 5.52 -7.44
C GLU A 61 -6.22 4.76 -8.48
N ARG A 62 -6.81 4.55 -9.64
CA ARG A 62 -6.12 3.89 -10.73
C ARG A 62 -5.58 4.94 -11.68
N ASP A 63 -4.30 4.87 -11.98
CA ASP A 63 -3.70 5.72 -12.98
C ASP A 63 -3.96 5.12 -14.35
N GLU A 64 -4.74 5.84 -15.17
CA GLU A 64 -5.14 5.34 -16.48
C GLU A 64 -3.96 5.19 -17.43
N LYS A 65 -2.93 6.02 -17.27
CA LYS A 65 -1.78 5.98 -18.17
C LYS A 65 -0.91 4.76 -17.97
N SER A 66 -0.66 4.40 -16.71
CA SER A 66 0.21 3.28 -16.38
C SER A 66 -0.57 2.02 -16.02
N GLY A 67 -1.86 2.15 -15.72
CA GLY A 67 -2.68 1.05 -15.28
C GLY A 67 -2.35 0.57 -13.88
N THR A 68 -1.53 1.30 -13.14
CA THR A 68 -1.15 0.95 -11.78
C THR A 68 -2.01 1.70 -10.77
N TYR A 69 -1.98 1.23 -9.53
CA TYR A 69 -2.70 1.90 -8.46
C TYR A 69 -1.85 2.96 -7.80
N VAL A 70 -2.51 4.02 -7.36
CA VAL A 70 -1.92 5.09 -6.57
C VAL A 70 -2.66 5.10 -5.24
N ILE A 71 -1.92 5.13 -4.15
CA ILE A 71 -2.50 5.25 -2.82
C ILE A 71 -2.64 6.76 -2.54
N THR A 72 -3.88 7.22 -2.43
CA THR A 72 -4.13 8.64 -2.21
C THR A 72 -4.10 9.02 -0.75
N ALA A 73 -4.46 8.09 0.14
CA ALA A 73 -4.44 8.37 1.58
C ALA A 73 -4.64 7.08 2.36
N LEU A 74 -4.17 7.09 3.60
CA LEU A 74 -4.64 6.13 4.58
C LEU A 74 -5.99 6.61 5.10
N THR A 75 -6.93 5.71 5.23
CA THR A 75 -8.21 6.09 5.82
C THR A 75 -8.03 6.27 7.32
N GLU A 76 -9.00 6.95 7.95
CA GLU A 76 -8.98 7.14 9.37
C GLU A 76 -8.92 5.81 10.13
N GLU A 77 -9.66 4.81 9.63
CA GLU A 77 -9.64 3.48 10.22
C GLU A 77 -8.27 2.84 10.14
N GLY A 78 -7.61 2.95 8.99
CA GLY A 78 -6.26 2.43 8.82
C GLY A 78 -5.26 3.11 9.73
N GLY A 79 -5.38 4.43 9.88
CA GLY A 79 -4.50 5.19 10.76
C GLY A 79 -4.68 4.84 12.22
N ARG A 80 -5.87 4.43 12.60
CA ARG A 80 -6.17 4.04 13.98
C ARG A 80 -5.73 2.63 14.31
N ALA A 81 -5.49 1.81 13.32
CA ALA A 81 -5.07 0.43 13.55
C ALA A 81 -3.69 0.33 14.19
N ALA A 82 -3.04 1.44 14.33
CA ALA A 82 -1.76 1.51 15.00
C ALA A 82 -1.91 1.31 16.51
#